data_e6a66286a0b2e8d4b200fa672ada974d
#
_entry.id   e6a66286a0b2e8d4b200fa672ada974d
#
_cell.length_a   1.000
_cell.length_b   1.000
_cell.length_c   1.000
_cell.angle_alpha   90.00
_cell.angle_beta   90.00
_cell.angle_gamma   90.00
#
_symmetry.space_group_name_H-M   'P 1'
#
loop_
_entity.id
_entity.type
_entity.pdbx_description
1 polymer ?
#
loop_
_entity_poly.entity_id
_entity_poly.type
_entity_poly.pdbx_seq_one_letter_code
_entity_poly.pdbx_strand_id
1 'polypeptide(L)'
;MAITNFIPELWSANILLELQKNLVYGSAVNRDYEGDIANYGDTVHITGIAHISVGDYTAHTDITIEPAADKDAGELVINQSKYFAFEIDDVEKRQAMNNLTAAYSRDAAYKLRDLTDQYLAGLMAAGAKSKLDPISGATATKAYDTIVDLATALDKQSVSDAGRWVIVNPDFYGLLRKDSRFVAGAESAHSTLLNGVVGEAAGMTILKSNNAPAAKGGSASAQTDEGNVIIAGTNAATTFAEQIAKVEATRKEKGFDDIVKGLHLYGAKVVRPEALATVHFKVGK
;
A
#
# COMPACT_ATOMS: atom_id res chain seq x y z
N MET A 1 2.45 -33.08 52.40
CA MET A 1 2.32 -32.00 51.43
C MET A 1 2.49 -32.62 50.06
N ALA A 2 1.40 -32.72 49.31
CA ALA A 2 1.45 -33.26 47.95
C ALA A 2 2.03 -32.21 47.01
N ILE A 3 3.09 -32.57 46.31
CA ILE A 3 3.69 -31.75 45.25
C ILE A 3 2.84 -31.94 43.99
N THR A 4 1.75 -31.17 43.90
CA THR A 4 0.84 -31.24 42.74
C THR A 4 1.17 -30.21 41.63
N ASN A 5 2.28 -29.46 41.75
CA ASN A 5 2.61 -28.38 40.81
C ASN A 5 3.79 -28.70 39.87
N PHE A 6 4.13 -29.95 39.66
CA PHE A 6 5.14 -30.39 38.71
C PHE A 6 4.53 -31.17 37.52
N ILE A 7 3.35 -30.77 37.08
CA ILE A 7 2.90 -31.16 35.75
C ILE A 7 3.40 -30.05 34.81
N PRO A 8 4.42 -30.27 33.97
CA PRO A 8 4.68 -29.32 32.92
C PRO A 8 3.42 -29.31 32.05
N GLU A 9 2.66 -28.22 32.12
CA GLU A 9 1.70 -27.93 31.09
C GLU A 9 2.50 -27.91 29.80
N LEU A 10 2.34 -28.94 29.00
CA LEU A 10 2.78 -28.95 27.61
C LEU A 10 2.02 -27.82 26.93
N TRP A 11 2.54 -26.63 27.03
CA TRP A 11 2.19 -25.56 26.14
C TRP A 11 2.53 -26.08 24.75
N SER A 12 1.54 -26.65 24.10
CA SER A 12 1.60 -26.90 22.68
C SER A 12 1.81 -25.52 22.05
N ALA A 13 3.07 -25.23 21.82
CA ALA A 13 3.51 -23.97 21.22
C ALA A 13 3.21 -23.98 19.71
N ASN A 14 1.99 -24.26 19.35
CA ASN A 14 1.37 -23.68 18.18
C ASN A 14 1.14 -22.21 18.57
N ILE A 15 2.19 -21.40 18.43
CA ILE A 15 2.02 -19.95 18.36
C ILE A 15 1.01 -19.79 17.22
N LEU A 16 -0.22 -19.48 17.58
CA LEU A 16 -1.23 -19.05 16.64
C LEU A 16 -0.66 -17.78 16.00
N LEU A 17 -0.01 -17.96 14.85
CA LEU A 17 0.37 -16.83 14.02
C LEU A 17 -0.91 -16.06 13.77
N GLU A 18 -0.96 -14.86 14.31
CA GLU A 18 -2.08 -13.96 14.14
C GLU A 18 -2.43 -13.89 12.66
N LEU A 19 -3.71 -14.01 12.31
CA LEU A 19 -4.16 -13.94 10.93
C LEU A 19 -3.68 -12.62 10.32
N GLN A 20 -2.78 -12.71 9.36
CA GLN A 20 -2.16 -11.53 8.77
C GLN A 20 -3.04 -10.97 7.65
N LYS A 21 -3.11 -9.64 7.58
CA LYS A 21 -3.78 -8.94 6.49
C LYS A 21 -3.02 -9.11 5.17
N ASN A 22 -3.73 -9.01 4.07
CA ASN A 22 -3.09 -8.94 2.76
C ASN A 22 -2.55 -7.53 2.52
N LEU A 23 -1.24 -7.40 2.37
CA LEU A 23 -0.52 -6.14 2.12
C LEU A 23 -0.38 -5.95 0.61
N VAL A 24 -0.96 -4.89 0.07
CA VAL A 24 -1.16 -4.75 -1.37
C VAL A 24 -0.60 -3.44 -1.92
N TYR A 25 -0.65 -2.35 -1.16
CA TYR A 25 -0.20 -1.05 -1.64
C TYR A 25 1.29 -1.02 -2.01
N GLY A 26 2.11 -1.80 -1.29
CA GLY A 26 3.54 -1.95 -1.61
C GLY A 26 3.83 -2.61 -2.96
N SER A 27 2.89 -3.37 -3.54
CA SER A 27 3.02 -3.96 -4.88
C SER A 27 2.49 -3.04 -5.99
N ALA A 28 1.73 -2.00 -5.64
CA ALA A 28 1.08 -1.08 -6.56
C ALA A 28 1.90 0.23 -6.78
N VAL A 29 3.17 0.24 -6.37
CA VAL A 29 4.09 1.39 -6.48
C VAL A 29 5.30 1.05 -7.33
N ASN A 30 5.95 2.10 -7.85
CA ASN A 30 7.24 1.99 -8.50
C ASN A 30 8.37 1.95 -7.46
N ARG A 31 9.32 1.02 -7.62
CA ARG A 31 10.47 0.80 -6.74
C ARG A 31 11.83 1.02 -7.43
N ASP A 32 11.87 1.64 -8.59
CA ASP A 32 13.09 1.79 -9.39
C ASP A 32 14.21 2.56 -8.68
N TYR A 33 13.88 3.36 -7.66
CA TYR A 33 14.82 4.22 -6.94
C TYR A 33 15.34 3.62 -5.62
N GLU A 34 15.05 2.36 -5.29
CA GLU A 34 15.50 1.74 -4.03
C GLU A 34 17.02 1.63 -3.90
N GLY A 35 17.74 1.46 -5.03
CA GLY A 35 19.19 1.29 -5.04
C GLY A 35 20.01 2.55 -4.74
N ASP A 36 19.40 3.72 -4.86
CA ASP A 36 20.07 5.02 -4.75
C ASP A 36 20.08 5.59 -3.33
N ILE A 37 19.46 4.89 -2.38
CA ILE A 37 19.21 5.38 -1.02
C ILE A 37 20.00 4.55 -0.02
N ALA A 38 20.81 5.23 0.81
CA ALA A 38 21.62 4.59 1.85
C ALA A 38 21.29 5.03 3.27
N ASN A 39 20.78 6.25 3.51
CA ASN A 39 20.61 6.81 4.84
C ASN A 39 19.28 7.55 5.03
N TYR A 40 18.91 7.75 6.32
CA TYR A 40 17.82 8.63 6.68
C TYR A 40 18.12 10.08 6.26
N GLY A 41 17.15 10.71 5.59
CA GLY A 41 17.32 12.07 5.07
C GLY A 41 17.90 12.13 3.65
N ASP A 42 18.29 10.99 3.06
CA ASP A 42 18.69 10.96 1.66
C ASP A 42 17.53 11.42 0.77
N THR A 43 17.89 12.21 -0.22
CA THR A 43 16.97 12.79 -1.18
C THR A 43 17.32 12.34 -2.57
N VAL A 44 16.37 11.75 -3.28
CA VAL A 44 16.51 11.42 -4.70
C VAL A 44 15.72 12.42 -5.51
N HIS A 45 16.41 13.15 -6.39
CA HIS A 45 15.77 14.05 -7.33
C HIS A 45 15.18 13.26 -8.49
N ILE A 46 13.86 13.35 -8.65
CA ILE A 46 13.16 12.70 -9.76
C ILE A 46 13.06 13.70 -10.89
N THR A 47 13.89 13.53 -11.91
CA THR A 47 13.87 14.37 -13.10
C THR A 47 12.90 13.80 -14.13
N GLY A 48 12.05 14.66 -14.67
CA GLY A 48 11.16 14.36 -15.80
C GLY A 48 11.61 15.14 -17.03
N ILE A 49 11.07 14.81 -18.19
CA ILE A 49 11.26 15.57 -19.42
C ILE A 49 10.10 16.56 -19.56
N ALA A 50 10.39 17.83 -19.80
CA ALA A 50 9.35 18.79 -20.14
C ALA A 50 8.72 18.43 -21.49
N HIS A 51 7.44 18.69 -21.64
CA HIS A 51 6.75 18.47 -22.91
C HIS A 51 7.34 19.42 -23.96
N ILE A 52 7.68 18.84 -25.11
CA ILE A 52 8.13 19.61 -26.29
C ILE A 52 6.88 20.14 -26.98
N SER A 53 6.87 21.44 -27.30
CA SER A 53 5.80 22.02 -28.10
C SER A 53 5.97 21.64 -29.57
N VAL A 54 4.87 21.29 -30.21
CA VAL A 54 4.82 20.99 -31.62
C VAL A 54 4.17 22.18 -32.34
N GLY A 55 4.92 22.83 -33.23
CA GLY A 55 4.44 23.94 -34.02
C GLY A 55 4.12 23.53 -35.46
N ASP A 56 3.29 24.31 -36.11
CA ASP A 56 2.98 24.13 -37.54
C ASP A 56 4.14 24.63 -38.41
N TYR A 57 4.54 23.83 -39.38
CA TYR A 57 5.57 24.19 -40.33
C TYR A 57 4.98 24.97 -41.50
N THR A 58 5.52 26.14 -41.75
CA THR A 58 5.24 26.93 -42.99
C THR A 58 6.50 27.02 -43.82
N ALA A 59 6.42 26.72 -45.11
CA ALA A 59 7.56 26.80 -46.02
C ALA A 59 8.17 28.22 -46.04
N HIS A 60 9.49 28.28 -46.02
CA HIS A 60 10.29 29.53 -46.04
C HIS A 60 10.18 30.39 -44.74
N THR A 61 9.72 29.80 -43.63
CA THR A 61 9.67 30.46 -42.31
C THR A 61 10.64 29.74 -41.37
N ASP A 62 11.40 30.48 -40.59
CA ASP A 62 12.31 29.92 -39.60
C ASP A 62 11.49 29.22 -38.48
N ILE A 63 11.91 28.02 -38.08
CA ILE A 63 11.31 27.27 -36.98
C ILE A 63 11.84 27.79 -35.65
N THR A 64 10.95 27.87 -34.66
CA THR A 64 11.36 28.17 -33.29
C THR A 64 11.96 26.93 -32.63
N ILE A 65 13.23 27.05 -32.22
CA ILE A 65 13.96 26.00 -31.51
C ILE A 65 13.82 26.27 -30.01
N GLU A 66 13.13 25.39 -29.30
CA GLU A 66 13.05 25.44 -27.85
C GLU A 66 14.18 24.59 -27.22
N PRO A 67 14.89 25.11 -26.20
CA PRO A 67 15.88 24.32 -25.49
C PRO A 67 15.18 23.16 -24.76
N ALA A 68 15.81 21.98 -24.78
CA ALA A 68 15.34 20.88 -23.93
C ALA A 68 15.45 21.29 -22.47
N ALA A 69 14.33 21.25 -21.76
CA ALA A 69 14.25 21.60 -20.36
C ALA A 69 13.91 20.36 -19.52
N ASP A 70 14.55 20.24 -18.39
CA ASP A 70 14.19 19.24 -17.38
C ASP A 70 12.95 19.70 -16.63
N LYS A 71 12.02 18.79 -16.40
CA LYS A 71 10.90 19.03 -15.51
C LYS A 71 11.24 18.40 -14.16
N ASP A 72 11.34 19.22 -13.13
CA ASP A 72 11.46 18.72 -11.76
C ASP A 72 10.14 18.00 -11.38
N ALA A 73 10.18 16.69 -11.30
CA ALA A 73 9.07 15.87 -10.82
C ALA A 73 9.04 15.83 -9.29
N GLY A 74 10.02 16.46 -8.66
CA GLY A 74 10.16 16.63 -7.23
C GLY A 74 11.10 15.64 -6.57
N GLU A 75 11.28 15.82 -5.28
CA GLU A 75 12.23 15.06 -4.47
C GLU A 75 11.53 13.92 -3.73
N LEU A 76 12.10 12.72 -3.79
CA LEU A 76 11.76 11.60 -2.92
C LEU A 76 12.65 11.68 -1.68
N VAL A 77 12.07 11.97 -0.52
CA VAL A 77 12.79 12.11 0.75
C VAL A 77 12.49 10.90 1.63
N ILE A 78 13.53 10.28 2.20
CA ILE A 78 13.40 9.23 3.20
C ILE A 78 13.16 9.89 4.57
N ASN A 79 11.89 10.05 4.93
CA ASN A 79 11.47 10.77 6.12
C ASN A 79 10.79 9.89 7.17
N GLN A 80 10.60 8.61 6.89
CA GLN A 80 10.00 7.66 7.81
C GLN A 80 11.07 6.73 8.39
N SER A 81 11.09 6.65 9.73
CA SER A 81 11.96 5.75 10.47
C SER A 81 11.11 4.98 11.47
N LYS A 82 11.08 3.67 11.35
CA LYS A 82 10.36 2.78 12.26
C LYS A 82 11.32 1.73 12.80
N TYR A 83 11.16 1.37 14.06
CA TYR A 83 11.97 0.32 14.67
C TYR A 83 11.08 -0.71 15.34
N PHE A 84 11.63 -1.90 15.49
CA PHE A 84 11.13 -2.89 16.42
C PHE A 84 12.26 -3.29 17.38
N ALA A 85 11.89 -3.63 18.60
CA ALA A 85 12.79 -4.23 19.56
C ALA A 85 12.00 -5.18 20.45
N PHE A 86 12.53 -6.37 20.68
CA PHE A 86 11.99 -7.32 21.64
C PHE A 86 13.12 -8.04 22.35
N GLU A 87 12.84 -8.47 23.57
CA GLU A 87 13.78 -9.26 24.38
C GLU A 87 13.18 -10.64 24.65
N ILE A 88 14.05 -11.65 24.72
CA ILE A 88 13.67 -13.03 25.02
C ILE A 88 14.63 -13.55 26.09
N ASP A 89 14.09 -13.99 27.21
CA ASP A 89 14.86 -14.62 28.29
C ASP A 89 15.38 -16.01 27.89
N ASP A 90 16.58 -16.35 28.34
CA ASP A 90 17.22 -17.66 28.10
C ASP A 90 16.42 -18.82 28.68
N VAL A 91 15.68 -18.59 29.79
CA VAL A 91 14.81 -19.63 30.39
C VAL A 91 13.60 -19.88 29.50
N GLU A 92 12.98 -18.82 28.98
CA GLU A 92 11.85 -18.94 28.06
C GLU A 92 12.25 -19.63 26.75
N LYS A 93 13.44 -19.33 26.21
CA LYS A 93 13.99 -20.03 25.05
C LYS A 93 14.12 -21.52 25.24
N ARG A 94 14.54 -21.96 26.42
CA ARG A 94 14.72 -23.38 26.73
C ARG A 94 13.40 -24.10 27.02
N GLN A 95 12.42 -23.40 27.56
CA GLN A 95 11.10 -23.95 27.86
C GLN A 95 10.21 -24.02 26.62
N ALA A 96 10.41 -23.12 25.66
CA ALA A 96 9.67 -23.15 24.41
C ALA A 96 10.26 -24.21 23.43
N MET A 97 9.47 -25.21 23.12
CA MET A 97 9.85 -26.28 22.16
C MET A 97 10.00 -25.76 20.72
N ASN A 98 9.63 -24.53 20.42
CA ASN A 98 9.65 -23.94 19.09
C ASN A 98 10.54 -22.68 19.04
N ASN A 99 11.01 -22.33 17.87
CA ASN A 99 11.89 -21.18 17.62
C ASN A 99 11.14 -19.84 17.81
N LEU A 100 10.95 -19.44 19.08
CA LEU A 100 10.29 -18.21 19.49
C LEU A 100 10.88 -16.98 18.78
N THR A 101 12.20 -16.91 18.67
CA THR A 101 12.90 -15.79 18.02
C THR A 101 12.43 -15.62 16.57
N ALA A 102 12.26 -16.73 15.84
CA ALA A 102 11.78 -16.66 14.46
C ALA A 102 10.31 -16.24 14.37
N ALA A 103 9.47 -16.64 15.33
CA ALA A 103 8.07 -16.24 15.36
C ALA A 103 7.92 -14.74 15.63
N TYR A 104 8.59 -14.21 16.66
CA TYR A 104 8.61 -12.76 16.96
C TYR A 104 9.22 -11.93 15.83
N SER A 105 10.29 -12.43 15.18
CA SER A 105 10.89 -11.76 14.04
C SER A 105 9.96 -11.67 12.84
N ARG A 106 9.16 -12.72 12.59
CA ARG A 106 8.14 -12.71 11.52
C ARG A 106 7.01 -11.73 11.82
N ASP A 107 6.51 -11.71 13.06
CA ASP A 107 5.47 -10.77 13.47
C ASP A 107 5.99 -9.33 13.39
N ALA A 108 7.21 -9.05 13.87
CA ALA A 108 7.83 -7.74 13.76
C ALA A 108 7.96 -7.28 12.29
N ALA A 109 8.43 -8.16 11.41
CA ALA A 109 8.53 -7.86 9.98
C ALA A 109 7.16 -7.58 9.35
N TYR A 110 6.15 -8.36 9.74
CA TYR A 110 4.78 -8.13 9.27
C TYR A 110 4.24 -6.78 9.75
N LYS A 111 4.40 -6.43 11.04
CA LYS A 111 3.94 -5.14 11.59
C LYS A 111 4.63 -3.95 10.91
N LEU A 112 5.93 -4.04 10.60
CA LEU A 112 6.62 -3.00 9.85
C LEU A 112 6.03 -2.83 8.44
N ARG A 113 5.79 -3.92 7.74
CA ARG A 113 5.17 -3.88 6.41
C ARG A 113 3.73 -3.36 6.45
N ASP A 114 2.94 -3.73 7.46
CA ASP A 114 1.57 -3.22 7.65
C ASP A 114 1.55 -1.70 7.84
N LEU A 115 2.49 -1.15 8.63
CA LEU A 115 2.64 0.30 8.80
C LEU A 115 3.03 1.00 7.49
N THR A 116 3.93 0.39 6.71
CA THR A 116 4.33 0.92 5.39
C THR A 116 3.15 0.91 4.42
N ASP A 117 2.37 -0.16 4.39
CA ASP A 117 1.20 -0.31 3.53
C ASP A 117 0.11 0.75 3.87
N GLN A 118 -0.13 0.99 5.16
CA GLN A 118 -1.04 2.04 5.63
C GLN A 118 -0.53 3.45 5.27
N TYR A 119 0.77 3.69 5.37
CA TYR A 119 1.38 4.97 4.99
C TYR A 119 1.21 5.24 3.50
N LEU A 120 1.50 4.23 2.65
CA LEU A 120 1.32 4.33 1.20
C LEU A 120 -0.15 4.58 0.83
N ALA A 121 -1.07 3.86 1.46
CA ALA A 121 -2.50 4.04 1.25
C ALA A 121 -2.96 5.48 1.56
N GLY A 122 -2.51 6.03 2.68
CA GLY A 122 -2.80 7.42 3.07
C GLY A 122 -2.20 8.45 2.11
N LEU A 123 -0.94 8.23 1.69
CA LEU A 123 -0.24 9.11 0.75
C LEU A 123 -0.92 9.14 -0.63
N MET A 124 -1.28 7.97 -1.18
CA MET A 124 -1.97 7.86 -2.46
C MET A 124 -3.36 8.51 -2.40
N ALA A 125 -4.11 8.27 -1.32
CA ALA A 125 -5.44 8.88 -1.13
C ALA A 125 -5.39 10.41 -1.07
N ALA A 126 -4.38 10.96 -0.40
CA ALA A 126 -4.17 12.40 -0.31
C ALA A 126 -3.69 13.01 -1.63
N GLY A 127 -2.76 12.32 -2.32
CA GLY A 127 -2.07 12.80 -3.52
C GLY A 127 -2.82 12.63 -4.83
N ALA A 128 -3.96 11.94 -4.87
CA ALA A 128 -4.73 11.75 -6.08
C ALA A 128 -5.30 13.07 -6.62
N LYS A 129 -5.15 13.30 -7.92
CA LYS A 129 -5.69 14.48 -8.60
C LYS A 129 -7.19 14.34 -8.85
N SER A 130 -7.63 13.16 -9.32
CA SER A 130 -9.03 12.89 -9.60
C SER A 130 -9.72 12.35 -8.34
N LYS A 131 -10.57 13.17 -7.74
CA LYS A 131 -11.39 12.79 -6.58
C LYS A 131 -12.85 12.80 -7.01
N LEU A 132 -13.46 11.62 -7.03
CA LEU A 132 -14.87 11.47 -7.36
C LEU A 132 -15.74 11.79 -6.15
N ASP A 133 -17.01 12.14 -6.41
CA ASP A 133 -17.96 12.43 -5.35
C ASP A 133 -18.18 11.22 -4.43
N PRO A 134 -18.32 11.47 -3.11
CA PRO A 134 -18.54 10.41 -2.15
C PRO A 134 -19.83 9.63 -2.43
N ILE A 135 -19.75 8.31 -2.36
CA ILE A 135 -20.89 7.40 -2.57
C ILE A 135 -21.35 6.84 -1.22
N SER A 136 -22.56 7.18 -0.82
CA SER A 136 -23.22 6.67 0.36
C SER A 136 -24.39 5.74 0.01
N GLY A 137 -24.69 4.76 0.86
CA GLY A 137 -25.78 3.83 0.63
C GLY A 137 -25.54 2.93 -0.59
N ALA A 138 -24.33 2.42 -0.70
CA ALA A 138 -23.88 1.68 -1.86
C ALA A 138 -24.59 0.33 -2.02
N THR A 139 -25.00 0.06 -3.27
CA THR A 139 -25.56 -1.22 -3.72
C THR A 139 -24.54 -1.92 -4.61
N ALA A 140 -24.80 -3.18 -4.95
CA ALA A 140 -23.95 -3.95 -5.87
C ALA A 140 -23.76 -3.22 -7.22
N THR A 141 -24.83 -2.70 -7.79
CA THR A 141 -24.80 -1.96 -9.06
C THR A 141 -23.92 -0.71 -8.96
N LYS A 142 -24.05 0.07 -7.88
CA LYS A 142 -23.22 1.26 -7.65
C LYS A 142 -21.75 0.90 -7.49
N ALA A 143 -21.43 -0.25 -6.89
CA ALA A 143 -20.06 -0.69 -6.74
C ALA A 143 -19.39 -0.95 -8.09
N TYR A 144 -20.05 -1.60 -9.00
CA TYR A 144 -19.54 -1.81 -10.35
C TYR A 144 -19.43 -0.49 -11.13
N ASP A 145 -20.48 0.35 -11.07
CA ASP A 145 -20.48 1.65 -11.73
C ASP A 145 -19.31 2.53 -11.22
N THR A 146 -19.01 2.47 -9.92
CA THR A 146 -17.83 3.17 -9.34
C THR A 146 -16.51 2.76 -9.97
N ILE A 147 -16.31 1.48 -10.29
CA ILE A 147 -15.09 1.03 -10.98
C ILE A 147 -15.02 1.63 -12.38
N VAL A 148 -16.15 1.63 -13.11
CA VAL A 148 -16.24 2.24 -14.45
C VAL A 148 -15.98 3.73 -14.40
N ASP A 149 -16.50 4.44 -13.38
CA ASP A 149 -16.27 5.87 -13.19
C ASP A 149 -14.81 6.19 -12.87
N LEU A 150 -14.14 5.34 -12.06
CA LEU A 150 -12.71 5.47 -11.77
C LEU A 150 -11.87 5.25 -13.04
N ALA A 151 -12.19 4.24 -13.85
CA ALA A 151 -11.53 4.02 -15.14
C ALA A 151 -11.70 5.23 -16.05
N THR A 152 -12.93 5.75 -16.17
CA THR A 152 -13.24 6.94 -16.98
C THR A 152 -12.50 8.19 -16.47
N ALA A 153 -12.31 8.32 -15.15
CA ALA A 153 -11.55 9.43 -14.58
C ALA A 153 -10.07 9.38 -14.98
N LEU A 154 -9.47 8.17 -15.04
CA LEU A 154 -8.12 7.98 -15.53
C LEU A 154 -8.01 8.22 -17.05
N ASP A 155 -9.00 7.80 -17.84
CA ASP A 155 -9.06 8.06 -19.29
C ASP A 155 -9.07 9.56 -19.59
N LYS A 156 -9.87 10.33 -18.87
CA LYS A 156 -9.91 11.80 -18.98
C LYS A 156 -8.58 12.48 -18.66
N GLN A 157 -7.69 11.83 -17.92
CA GLN A 157 -6.34 12.30 -17.64
C GLN A 157 -5.30 11.72 -18.64
N SER A 158 -5.74 11.01 -19.68
CA SER A 158 -4.88 10.37 -20.69
C SER A 158 -3.85 9.40 -20.10
N VAL A 159 -4.24 8.68 -19.06
CA VAL A 159 -3.42 7.64 -18.42
C VAL A 159 -3.49 6.37 -19.26
N SER A 160 -2.34 5.71 -19.46
CA SER A 160 -2.28 4.44 -20.21
C SER A 160 -3.21 3.38 -19.61
N ASP A 161 -3.84 2.56 -20.46
CA ASP A 161 -4.68 1.43 -20.04
C ASP A 161 -3.87 0.27 -19.47
N ALA A 162 -2.60 0.18 -19.85
CA ALA A 162 -1.74 -0.92 -19.41
C ALA A 162 -1.37 -0.81 -17.93
N GLY A 163 -1.54 -1.88 -17.18
CA GLY A 163 -1.12 -1.97 -15.79
C GLY A 163 -1.95 -1.14 -14.81
N ARG A 164 -3.21 -0.84 -15.14
CA ARG A 164 -4.13 -0.20 -14.22
C ARG A 164 -4.57 -1.17 -13.13
N TRP A 165 -4.68 -0.66 -11.94
CA TRP A 165 -5.17 -1.38 -10.77
C TRP A 165 -6.17 -0.55 -9.98
N VAL A 166 -7.03 -1.23 -9.24
CA VAL A 166 -7.93 -0.62 -8.25
C VAL A 166 -7.84 -1.39 -6.93
N ILE A 167 -7.58 -0.69 -5.85
CA ILE A 167 -7.50 -1.28 -4.51
C ILE A 167 -8.79 -0.98 -3.77
N VAL A 168 -9.47 -2.06 -3.35
CA VAL A 168 -10.78 -2.01 -2.72
C VAL A 168 -10.75 -2.63 -1.33
N ASN A 169 -11.65 -2.18 -0.45
CA ASN A 169 -11.86 -2.82 0.84
C ASN A 169 -12.74 -4.09 0.71
N PRO A 170 -12.74 -4.98 1.71
CA PRO A 170 -13.54 -6.22 1.68
C PRO A 170 -15.03 -6.00 1.51
N ASP A 171 -15.59 -4.94 2.09
CA ASP A 171 -17.02 -4.62 2.01
C ASP A 171 -17.43 -4.24 0.58
N PHE A 172 -16.64 -3.39 -0.06
CA PHE A 172 -16.83 -3.04 -1.47
C PHE A 172 -16.74 -4.27 -2.38
N TYR A 173 -15.71 -5.10 -2.15
CA TYR A 173 -15.55 -6.33 -2.90
C TYR A 173 -16.73 -7.29 -2.69
N GLY A 174 -17.27 -7.36 -1.48
CA GLY A 174 -18.47 -8.13 -1.18
C GLY A 174 -19.69 -7.66 -1.99
N LEU A 175 -19.83 -6.37 -2.24
CA LEU A 175 -20.87 -5.80 -3.09
C LEU A 175 -20.63 -6.13 -4.58
N LEU A 176 -19.38 -6.02 -5.06
CA LEU A 176 -19.03 -6.39 -6.42
C LEU A 176 -19.40 -7.84 -6.76
N ARG A 177 -19.14 -8.77 -5.83
CA ARG A 177 -19.52 -10.17 -6.02
C ARG A 177 -21.03 -10.43 -6.08
N LYS A 178 -21.86 -9.46 -5.70
CA LYS A 178 -23.33 -9.54 -5.82
C LYS A 178 -23.83 -8.94 -7.12
N ASP A 179 -22.96 -8.25 -7.90
CA ASP A 179 -23.34 -7.71 -9.21
C ASP A 179 -23.19 -8.78 -10.29
N SER A 180 -24.27 -9.05 -11.03
CA SER A 180 -24.29 -10.04 -12.10
C SER A 180 -23.33 -9.71 -13.26
N ARG A 181 -23.10 -8.42 -13.52
CA ARG A 181 -22.18 -7.96 -14.57
C ARG A 181 -20.73 -8.35 -14.27
N PHE A 182 -20.34 -8.25 -12.98
CA PHE A 182 -19.02 -8.65 -12.53
C PHE A 182 -18.84 -10.17 -12.56
N VAL A 183 -19.85 -10.92 -12.10
CA VAL A 183 -19.80 -12.38 -12.04
C VAL A 183 -19.80 -13.01 -13.43
N ALA A 184 -20.58 -12.47 -14.39
CA ALA A 184 -20.63 -12.98 -15.75
C ALA A 184 -19.29 -12.80 -16.52
N GLY A 185 -18.51 -11.77 -16.19
CA GLY A 185 -17.16 -11.56 -16.75
C GLY A 185 -16.06 -12.39 -16.10
N ALA A 186 -16.32 -12.95 -14.92
CA ALA A 186 -15.31 -13.63 -14.09
C ALA A 186 -15.14 -15.13 -14.40
N GLU A 187 -15.85 -15.70 -15.38
CA GLU A 187 -15.68 -17.13 -15.73
C GLU A 187 -14.25 -17.52 -16.16
N SER A 188 -13.43 -16.54 -16.58
CA SER A 188 -12.00 -16.76 -16.87
C SER A 188 -11.07 -16.56 -15.68
N ALA A 189 -11.56 -16.12 -14.52
CA ALA A 189 -10.74 -15.70 -13.38
C ALA A 189 -10.49 -16.78 -12.33
N HIS A 190 -10.64 -18.07 -12.68
CA HIS A 190 -10.46 -19.18 -11.71
C HIS A 190 -9.02 -19.41 -11.24
N SER A 191 -8.02 -18.71 -11.81
CA SER A 191 -6.60 -18.92 -11.51
C SER A 191 -5.94 -17.88 -10.57
N THR A 192 -6.68 -16.89 -10.06
CA THR A 192 -6.06 -15.67 -9.50
C THR A 192 -6.14 -15.56 -7.97
N LEU A 193 -6.39 -16.63 -7.24
CA LEU A 193 -6.58 -16.61 -5.78
C LEU A 193 -5.30 -16.47 -4.95
N LEU A 194 -4.10 -16.46 -5.56
CA LEU A 194 -2.85 -16.59 -4.80
C LEU A 194 -2.12 -15.29 -4.44
N ASN A 195 -2.42 -14.15 -5.09
CA ASN A 195 -1.63 -12.91 -4.92
C ASN A 195 -2.43 -11.67 -4.51
N GLY A 196 -3.62 -11.83 -3.94
CA GLY A 196 -4.46 -10.67 -3.60
C GLY A 196 -5.19 -10.04 -4.79
N VAL A 197 -4.89 -10.45 -6.01
CA VAL A 197 -5.64 -10.12 -7.22
C VAL A 197 -6.95 -10.89 -7.18
N VAL A 198 -8.06 -10.19 -7.28
CA VAL A 198 -9.39 -10.78 -7.07
C VAL A 198 -10.21 -10.84 -8.35
N GLY A 199 -9.69 -10.30 -9.46
CA GLY A 199 -10.34 -10.26 -10.76
C GLY A 199 -9.98 -9.00 -11.55
N GLU A 200 -10.59 -8.85 -12.70
CA GLU A 200 -10.49 -7.67 -13.56
C GLU A 200 -11.87 -7.10 -13.82
N ALA A 201 -11.99 -5.79 -13.81
CA ALA A 201 -13.18 -5.07 -14.23
C ALA A 201 -12.80 -3.73 -14.85
N ALA A 202 -13.49 -3.34 -15.93
CA ALA A 202 -13.25 -2.10 -16.67
C ALA A 202 -11.77 -1.88 -17.05
N GLY A 203 -11.05 -2.95 -17.43
CA GLY A 203 -9.62 -2.88 -17.79
C GLY A 203 -8.66 -2.66 -16.62
N MET A 204 -9.14 -2.80 -15.39
CA MET A 204 -8.31 -2.66 -14.17
C MET A 204 -8.23 -3.95 -13.37
N THR A 205 -7.06 -4.26 -12.87
CA THR A 205 -6.84 -5.37 -11.93
C THR A 205 -7.36 -5.00 -10.55
N ILE A 206 -8.27 -5.80 -9.99
CA ILE A 206 -8.84 -5.57 -8.67
C ILE A 206 -7.95 -6.19 -7.60
N LEU A 207 -7.49 -5.38 -6.68
CA LEU A 207 -6.71 -5.78 -5.52
C LEU A 207 -7.54 -5.54 -4.24
N LYS A 208 -7.50 -6.48 -3.30
CA LYS A 208 -8.26 -6.38 -2.05
C LYS A 208 -7.32 -6.12 -0.87
N SER A 209 -7.56 -5.05 -0.12
CA SER A 209 -6.80 -4.71 1.08
C SER A 209 -7.71 -4.31 2.25
N ASN A 210 -7.31 -4.70 3.47
CA ASN A 210 -7.95 -4.24 4.70
C ASN A 210 -7.39 -2.87 5.17
N ASN A 211 -6.31 -2.38 4.54
CA ASN A 211 -5.64 -1.13 4.90
C ASN A 211 -6.18 0.08 4.10
N ALA A 212 -7.37 -0.06 3.49
CA ALA A 212 -8.00 1.07 2.83
C ALA A 212 -8.19 2.24 3.83
N PRO A 213 -7.72 3.47 3.50
CA PRO A 213 -7.81 4.59 4.42
C PRO A 213 -9.26 4.90 4.75
N ALA A 214 -9.54 5.23 6.02
CA ALA A 214 -10.84 5.72 6.41
C ALA A 214 -11.05 7.12 5.84
N ALA A 215 -12.13 7.31 5.10
CA ALA A 215 -12.54 8.62 4.61
C ALA A 215 -13.20 9.40 5.74
N LYS A 216 -12.70 10.60 5.98
CA LYS A 216 -13.25 11.52 6.97
C LYS A 216 -13.68 12.79 6.26
N GLY A 217 -14.97 13.04 6.23
CA GLY A 217 -15.55 14.29 5.74
C GLY A 217 -15.83 15.27 6.87
N GLY A 218 -16.11 16.52 6.49
CA GLY A 218 -16.48 17.56 7.43
C GLY A 218 -15.31 18.34 8.03
N SER A 219 -15.64 19.28 8.92
CA SER A 219 -14.67 20.12 9.63
C SER A 219 -13.98 19.32 10.74
N ALA A 220 -12.78 19.76 11.18
CA ALA A 220 -12.01 19.11 12.24
C ALA A 220 -12.80 18.90 13.57
N SER A 221 -13.84 19.69 13.80
CA SER A 221 -14.73 19.61 14.97
C SER A 221 -15.99 18.74 14.77
N ALA A 222 -16.31 18.34 13.50
CA ALA A 222 -17.46 17.52 13.16
C ALA A 222 -17.07 16.58 12.01
N GLN A 223 -16.22 15.60 12.30
CA GLN A 223 -15.83 14.57 11.32
C GLN A 223 -16.99 13.60 11.10
N THR A 224 -17.42 13.49 9.86
CA THR A 224 -18.37 12.48 9.41
C THR A 224 -17.59 11.30 8.84
N ASP A 225 -18.01 10.09 9.20
CA ASP A 225 -17.48 8.87 8.58
C ASP A 225 -18.06 8.74 7.17
N GLU A 226 -17.21 8.91 6.16
CA GLU A 226 -17.55 8.77 4.73
C GLU A 226 -17.19 7.38 4.18
N GLY A 227 -16.89 6.43 5.04
CA GLY A 227 -16.51 5.08 4.66
C GLY A 227 -15.02 4.92 4.41
N ASN A 228 -14.65 4.15 3.40
CA ASN A 228 -13.26 3.90 3.03
C ASN A 228 -12.93 4.55 1.68
N VAL A 229 -11.67 4.92 1.51
CA VAL A 229 -11.18 5.44 0.23
C VAL A 229 -10.80 4.25 -0.66
N ILE A 230 -11.40 4.20 -1.83
CA ILE A 230 -11.03 3.30 -2.92
C ILE A 230 -10.07 4.05 -3.82
N ILE A 231 -8.98 3.41 -4.19
CA ILE A 231 -7.90 4.04 -4.96
C ILE A 231 -7.70 3.25 -6.23
N ALA A 232 -7.73 3.92 -7.36
CA ALA A 232 -7.38 3.38 -8.68
C ALA A 232 -6.19 4.14 -9.26
N GLY A 233 -5.35 3.45 -10.00
CA GLY A 233 -4.20 4.09 -10.63
C GLY A 233 -3.29 3.14 -11.37
N THR A 234 -2.06 3.59 -11.61
CA THR A 234 -0.98 2.81 -12.21
C THR A 234 0.26 2.83 -11.31
N ASN A 235 1.15 1.85 -11.47
CA ASN A 235 2.39 1.78 -10.69
C ASN A 235 3.28 3.01 -10.87
N ALA A 236 3.21 3.67 -12.02
CA ALA A 236 3.98 4.88 -12.31
C ALA A 236 3.52 6.13 -11.53
N ALA A 237 2.39 6.05 -10.82
CA ALA A 237 1.82 7.17 -10.09
C ALA A 237 2.60 7.53 -8.82
N THR A 238 3.06 6.53 -8.10
CA THR A 238 3.71 6.68 -6.79
C THR A 238 5.04 5.95 -6.78
N THR A 239 6.07 6.63 -6.35
CA THR A 239 7.40 6.05 -6.14
C THR A 239 7.60 5.81 -4.65
N PHE A 240 8.15 4.64 -4.34
CA PHE A 240 8.47 4.20 -3.00
C PHE A 240 9.89 3.68 -2.95
N ALA A 241 10.59 3.97 -1.88
CA ALA A 241 11.88 3.40 -1.60
C ALA A 241 12.00 3.03 -0.13
N GLU A 242 12.53 1.85 0.13
CA GLU A 242 12.72 1.33 1.47
C GLU A 242 14.12 0.75 1.65
N GLN A 243 14.61 0.83 2.88
CA GLN A 243 15.85 0.18 3.29
C GLN A 243 15.68 -0.41 4.68
N ILE A 244 16.00 -1.69 4.84
CA ILE A 244 16.22 -2.28 6.14
C ILE A 244 17.62 -1.89 6.57
N ALA A 245 17.73 -0.80 7.33
CA ALA A 245 19.03 -0.21 7.63
C ALA A 245 19.88 -1.09 8.53
N LYS A 246 19.27 -1.79 9.50
CA LYS A 246 20.03 -2.59 10.44
C LYS A 246 19.15 -3.56 11.23
N VAL A 247 19.60 -4.80 11.35
CA VAL A 247 19.07 -5.77 12.31
C VAL A 247 20.22 -6.21 13.19
N GLU A 248 20.10 -6.01 14.49
CA GLU A 248 21.11 -6.34 15.49
C GLU A 248 20.50 -7.26 16.54
N ALA A 249 21.27 -8.29 16.90
CA ALA A 249 21.01 -9.12 18.06
C ALA A 249 22.12 -8.86 19.09
N THR A 250 21.75 -8.39 20.27
CA THR A 250 22.69 -8.08 21.35
C THR A 250 22.22 -8.71 22.65
N ARG A 251 23.17 -9.10 23.50
CA ARG A 251 22.86 -9.57 24.84
C ARG A 251 22.73 -8.41 25.80
N LYS A 252 21.78 -8.45 26.69
CA LYS A 252 21.57 -7.44 27.73
C LYS A 252 22.73 -7.47 28.75
N GLU A 253 23.29 -6.31 29.07
CA GLU A 253 24.43 -6.22 29.99
C GLU A 253 24.09 -6.65 31.42
N LYS A 254 22.87 -6.41 31.90
CA LYS A 254 22.41 -6.67 33.27
C LYS A 254 21.29 -7.71 33.32
N GLY A 255 21.29 -8.72 32.41
CA GLY A 255 20.30 -9.76 32.38
C GLY A 255 20.77 -10.94 31.53
N PHE A 256 19.96 -11.99 31.50
CA PHE A 256 20.20 -13.19 30.69
C PHE A 256 19.30 -13.20 29.46
N ASP A 257 18.91 -12.02 28.99
CA ASP A 257 18.01 -11.82 27.87
C ASP A 257 18.80 -11.52 26.60
N ASP A 258 18.33 -12.01 25.45
CA ASP A 258 18.76 -11.57 24.13
C ASP A 258 17.79 -10.52 23.60
N ILE A 259 18.35 -9.41 23.14
CA ILE A 259 17.60 -8.29 22.55
C ILE A 259 17.78 -8.35 21.04
N VAL A 260 16.69 -8.41 20.30
CA VAL A 260 16.68 -8.27 18.84
C VAL A 260 16.03 -6.93 18.51
N LYS A 261 16.74 -6.11 17.74
CA LYS A 261 16.23 -4.81 17.28
C LYS A 261 16.48 -4.64 15.79
N GLY A 262 15.55 -4.00 15.12
CA GLY A 262 15.67 -3.70 13.71
C GLY A 262 15.17 -2.29 13.41
N LEU A 263 15.81 -1.63 12.46
CA LEU A 263 15.47 -0.31 11.98
C LEU A 263 15.06 -0.41 10.51
N HIS A 264 13.92 0.18 10.18
CA HIS A 264 13.36 0.27 8.83
C HIS A 264 13.20 1.74 8.45
N LEU A 265 13.85 2.14 7.38
CA LEU A 265 13.78 3.47 6.80
C LEU A 265 13.03 3.40 5.49
N TYR A 266 12.12 4.34 5.25
CA TYR A 266 11.40 4.40 4.00
C TYR A 266 10.89 5.81 3.69
N GLY A 267 10.57 6.01 2.44
CA GLY A 267 9.92 7.21 1.94
C GLY A 267 9.09 6.92 0.71
N ALA A 268 8.10 7.74 0.46
CA ALA A 268 7.29 7.64 -0.74
C ALA A 268 6.84 9.03 -1.22
N LYS A 269 6.61 9.13 -2.53
CA LYS A 269 6.09 10.34 -3.14
C LYS A 269 5.14 10.00 -4.28
N VAL A 270 4.04 10.73 -4.36
CA VAL A 270 3.18 10.73 -5.55
C VAL A 270 3.84 11.63 -6.60
N VAL A 271 4.37 11.00 -7.65
CA VAL A 271 5.09 11.69 -8.75
C VAL A 271 4.12 12.14 -9.83
N ARG A 272 3.09 11.35 -10.09
CA ARG A 272 2.08 11.62 -11.10
C ARG A 272 0.68 11.59 -10.49
N PRO A 273 0.22 12.70 -9.90
CA PRO A 273 -1.12 12.79 -9.29
C PRO A 273 -2.26 12.49 -10.26
N GLU A 274 -2.08 12.79 -11.56
CA GLU A 274 -3.03 12.50 -12.64
C GLU A 274 -3.27 11.02 -12.85
N ALA A 275 -2.28 10.17 -12.53
CA ALA A 275 -2.37 8.72 -12.67
C ALA A 275 -3.01 8.04 -11.44
N LEU A 276 -3.63 8.81 -10.55
CA LEU A 276 -4.41 8.34 -9.40
C LEU A 276 -5.81 8.92 -9.42
N ALA A 277 -6.78 8.07 -9.15
CA ALA A 277 -8.18 8.44 -8.95
C ALA A 277 -8.69 7.83 -7.64
N THR A 278 -9.50 8.58 -6.89
CA THR A 278 -10.04 8.14 -5.61
C THR A 278 -11.52 8.41 -5.48
N VAL A 279 -12.20 7.58 -4.72
CA VAL A 279 -13.60 7.79 -4.34
C VAL A 279 -13.80 7.37 -2.88
N HIS A 280 -14.60 8.13 -2.15
CA HIS A 280 -15.07 7.74 -0.83
C HIS A 280 -16.29 6.85 -0.98
N PHE A 281 -16.25 5.70 -0.33
CA PHE A 281 -17.29 4.70 -0.49
C PHE A 281 -17.78 4.19 0.87
N LYS A 282 -19.05 4.43 1.17
CA LYS A 282 -19.70 3.98 2.38
C LYS A 282 -20.81 2.98 2.06
N VAL A 283 -20.69 1.80 2.62
CA VAL A 283 -21.75 0.79 2.54
C VAL A 283 -22.95 1.28 3.36
N GLY A 284 -24.14 1.22 2.76
CA GLY A 284 -25.37 1.47 3.50
C GLY A 284 -25.58 0.42 4.60
N LYS A 285 -26.05 0.89 5.76
CA LYS A 285 -26.50 -0.01 6.83
C LYS A 285 -27.83 -0.61 6.45
#